data_2e0c18d78beb6152612c582be562cd4c
#
_entry.id   2e0c18d78beb6152612c582be562cd4c
#
_cell.length_a   1.000
_cell.length_b   1.000
_cell.length_c   1.000
_cell.angle_alpha   90.00
_cell.angle_beta   90.00
_cell.angle_gamma   90.00
#
_symmetry.space_group_name_H-M   'P 1'
#
loop_
_entity.id
_entity.type
_entity.pdbx_description
1 polymer ?
#
loop_
_entity_poly.entity_id
_entity_poly.type
_entity_poly.pdbx_seq_one_letter_code
_entity_poly.pdbx_strand_id
1 'polypeptide(L)'
;MRLVWLLAALVLASLLAGVHLYALLHYWYWYFPWLDVPVHFLGGAFMATAVVGVLKNFRPKTFLLIVVAGAVGWEFFELLINVEREKNFLFDTSLDLLMDVLGIVLAYVAARLTIWR
;
A
#
# COMPACT_ATOMS: atom_id res chain seq x y z
N MET A 1 -18.89 -6.58 -10.22
CA MET A 1 -18.19 -5.87 -9.12
C MET A 1 -16.75 -6.30 -8.92
N ARG A 2 -16.48 -7.59 -8.77
CA ARG A 2 -15.09 -8.05 -8.60
C ARG A 2 -14.13 -7.62 -9.69
N LEU A 3 -14.56 -7.69 -10.94
CA LEU A 3 -13.74 -7.25 -12.07
C LEU A 3 -13.35 -5.78 -11.93
N VAL A 4 -14.27 -4.92 -11.50
CA VAL A 4 -13.98 -3.49 -11.28
C VAL A 4 -12.90 -3.32 -10.21
N TRP A 5 -12.95 -4.10 -9.12
CA TRP A 5 -11.95 -4.07 -8.07
C TRP A 5 -10.59 -4.56 -8.55
N LEU A 6 -10.56 -5.62 -9.36
CA LEU A 6 -9.31 -6.13 -9.95
C LEU A 6 -8.71 -5.14 -10.96
N LEU A 7 -9.55 -4.48 -11.77
CA LEU A 7 -9.08 -3.43 -12.68
C LEU A 7 -8.58 -2.20 -11.91
N ALA A 8 -9.27 -1.80 -10.84
CA ALA A 8 -8.80 -0.72 -9.97
C ALA A 8 -7.45 -1.06 -9.32
N ALA A 9 -7.28 -2.30 -8.85
CA ALA A 9 -6.00 -2.77 -8.32
C ALA A 9 -4.89 -2.72 -9.38
N LEU A 10 -5.20 -3.10 -10.62
CA LEU A 10 -4.24 -3.03 -11.72
C LEU A 10 -3.82 -1.58 -12.03
N VAL A 11 -4.77 -0.65 -12.02
CA VAL A 11 -4.49 0.78 -12.21
C VAL A 11 -3.61 1.31 -11.08
N LEU A 12 -3.94 0.99 -9.83
CA LEU A 12 -3.16 1.40 -8.67
C LEU A 12 -1.75 0.78 -8.70
N ALA A 13 -1.62 -0.49 -9.07
CA ALA A 13 -0.33 -1.15 -9.23
C ALA A 13 0.53 -0.48 -10.30
N SER A 14 -0.07 -0.13 -11.44
CA SER A 14 0.63 0.54 -12.55
C SER A 14 1.09 1.94 -12.15
N LEU A 15 0.24 2.70 -11.46
CA LEU A 15 0.57 4.01 -10.90
C LEU A 15 1.72 3.91 -9.90
N LEU A 16 1.60 3.00 -8.94
CA LEU A 16 2.59 2.78 -7.89
C LEU A 16 3.93 2.38 -8.49
N ALA A 17 3.94 1.40 -9.40
CA ALA A 17 5.16 0.93 -10.06
C ALA A 17 5.80 2.05 -10.90
N GLY A 18 5.01 2.81 -11.65
CA GLY A 18 5.49 3.92 -12.46
C GLY A 18 6.12 5.03 -11.63
N VAL A 19 5.43 5.47 -10.59
CA VAL A 19 5.94 6.51 -9.67
C VAL A 19 7.19 6.03 -8.95
N HIS A 20 7.17 4.81 -8.41
CA HIS A 20 8.28 4.25 -7.66
C HIS A 20 9.53 4.07 -8.53
N LEU A 21 9.39 3.47 -9.71
CA LEU A 21 10.51 3.28 -10.64
C LEU A 21 11.08 4.62 -11.11
N TYR A 22 10.23 5.56 -11.49
CA TYR A 22 10.66 6.89 -11.91
C TYR A 22 11.40 7.62 -10.79
N ALA A 23 10.87 7.54 -9.57
CA ALA A 23 11.48 8.13 -8.39
C ALA A 23 12.86 7.53 -8.08
N LEU A 24 13.01 6.20 -8.24
CA LEU A 24 14.30 5.54 -8.06
C LEU A 24 15.30 5.95 -9.14
N LEU A 25 14.90 5.99 -10.39
CA LEU A 25 15.77 6.32 -11.50
C LEU A 25 16.25 7.77 -11.50
N HIS A 26 15.44 8.68 -10.96
CA HIS A 26 15.73 10.11 -10.91
C HIS A 26 16.11 10.62 -9.52
N TYR A 27 16.35 9.72 -8.57
CA TYR A 27 16.72 10.07 -7.19
C TYR A 27 15.70 10.96 -6.46
N TRP A 28 14.43 10.84 -6.79
CA TRP A 28 13.36 11.67 -6.22
C TRP A 28 13.15 11.46 -4.73
N TYR A 29 13.36 10.26 -4.20
CA TYR A 29 13.30 10.02 -2.76
C TYR A 29 14.38 10.80 -2.00
N TRP A 30 15.48 11.08 -2.66
CA TRP A 30 16.54 11.90 -2.11
C TRP A 30 16.20 13.40 -2.17
N TYR A 31 15.70 13.89 -3.32
CA TYR A 31 15.35 15.29 -3.51
C TYR A 31 14.01 15.65 -2.87
N PHE A 32 13.08 14.72 -2.79
CA PHE A 32 11.74 14.90 -2.25
C PHE A 32 11.45 13.83 -1.21
N PRO A 33 11.98 13.94 0.02
CA PRO A 33 11.79 12.92 1.06
C PRO A 33 10.31 12.67 1.42
N TRP A 34 9.45 13.67 1.26
CA TRP A 34 8.01 13.56 1.48
C TRP A 34 7.31 12.63 0.48
N LEU A 35 7.94 12.30 -0.64
CA LEU A 35 7.35 11.45 -1.69
C LEU A 35 7.03 10.04 -1.17
N ASP A 36 7.76 9.58 -0.18
CA ASP A 36 7.52 8.28 0.46
C ASP A 36 6.13 8.18 1.09
N VAL A 37 5.60 9.27 1.60
CA VAL A 37 4.26 9.36 2.21
C VAL A 37 3.15 8.95 1.23
N PRO A 38 2.97 9.61 0.06
CA PRO A 38 1.95 9.20 -0.88
C PRO A 38 2.23 7.82 -1.51
N VAL A 39 3.48 7.40 -1.64
CA VAL A 39 3.82 6.07 -2.15
C VAL A 39 3.31 4.98 -1.21
N HIS A 40 3.50 5.11 0.09
CA HIS A 40 2.96 4.17 1.08
C HIS A 40 1.43 4.18 1.12
N PHE A 41 0.81 5.34 1.03
CA PHE A 41 -0.65 5.43 0.91
C PHE A 41 -1.17 4.66 -0.31
N LEU A 42 -0.57 4.85 -1.48
CA LEU A 42 -0.92 4.11 -2.70
C LEU A 42 -0.66 2.61 -2.55
N GLY A 43 0.42 2.23 -1.89
CA GLY A 43 0.75 0.83 -1.61
C GLY A 43 -0.30 0.13 -0.76
N GLY A 44 -0.73 0.78 0.32
CA GLY A 44 -1.81 0.28 1.18
C GLY A 44 -3.15 0.18 0.44
N ALA A 45 -3.50 1.21 -0.31
CA ALA A 45 -4.72 1.24 -1.13
C ALA A 45 -4.70 0.14 -2.21
N PHE A 46 -3.58 -0.04 -2.91
CA PHE A 46 -3.41 -1.10 -3.90
C PHE A 46 -3.61 -2.48 -3.28
N MET A 47 -2.89 -2.76 -2.21
CA MET A 47 -2.91 -4.06 -1.55
C MET A 47 -4.32 -4.42 -1.07
N ALA A 48 -4.99 -3.49 -0.40
CA ALA A 48 -6.36 -3.70 0.08
C ALA A 48 -7.35 -3.89 -1.08
N THR A 49 -7.23 -3.09 -2.14
CA THR A 49 -8.08 -3.20 -3.34
C THR A 49 -7.91 -4.54 -4.03
N ALA A 50 -6.68 -5.03 -4.14
CA ALA A 50 -6.38 -6.34 -4.71
C ALA A 50 -7.00 -7.48 -3.87
N VAL A 51 -6.86 -7.41 -2.55
CA VAL A 51 -7.45 -8.42 -1.64
C VAL A 51 -8.97 -8.42 -1.75
N VAL A 52 -9.62 -7.26 -1.82
CA VAL A 52 -11.07 -7.15 -2.03
C VAL A 52 -11.48 -7.82 -3.36
N GLY A 53 -10.73 -7.56 -4.42
CA GLY A 53 -11.01 -8.17 -5.73
C GLY A 53 -10.86 -9.69 -5.76
N VAL A 54 -9.95 -10.23 -4.96
CA VAL A 54 -9.68 -11.69 -4.89
C VAL A 54 -10.65 -12.40 -3.95
N LEU A 55 -10.96 -11.83 -2.80
CA LEU A 55 -11.89 -12.43 -1.83
C LEU A 55 -13.32 -12.41 -2.37
N LYS A 56 -13.90 -13.59 -2.56
CA LYS A 56 -15.28 -13.73 -3.06
C LYS A 56 -16.32 -13.20 -2.09
N ASN A 57 -16.10 -13.42 -0.80
CA ASN A 57 -17.01 -13.07 0.28
C ASN A 57 -16.32 -12.18 1.30
N PHE A 58 -17.10 -11.41 2.03
CA PHE A 58 -16.59 -10.61 3.14
C PHE A 58 -16.02 -11.50 4.25
N ARG A 59 -14.71 -11.43 4.42
CA ARG A 59 -13.96 -12.17 5.45
C ARG A 59 -13.01 -11.19 6.15
N PRO A 60 -13.50 -10.45 7.15
CA PRO A 60 -12.73 -9.36 7.75
C PRO A 60 -11.42 -9.83 8.39
N LYS A 61 -11.41 -10.99 9.03
CA LYS A 61 -10.19 -11.53 9.63
C LYS A 61 -9.14 -11.90 8.58
N THR A 62 -9.56 -12.54 7.49
CA THR A 62 -8.66 -12.91 6.38
C THR A 62 -8.13 -11.67 5.69
N PHE A 63 -9.00 -10.70 5.41
CA PHE A 63 -8.61 -9.41 4.85
C PHE A 63 -7.55 -8.72 5.72
N LEU A 64 -7.85 -8.56 7.01
CA LEU A 64 -6.94 -7.90 7.95
C LEU A 64 -5.59 -8.62 8.03
N LEU A 65 -5.60 -9.96 8.12
CA LEU A 65 -4.37 -10.74 8.18
C LEU A 65 -3.48 -10.51 6.95
N ILE A 66 -4.06 -10.53 5.76
CA ILE A 66 -3.30 -10.38 4.51
C ILE A 66 -2.72 -8.96 4.40
N VAL A 67 -3.52 -7.92 4.66
CA VAL A 67 -3.05 -6.54 4.51
C VAL A 67 -2.02 -6.17 5.57
N VAL A 68 -2.18 -6.63 6.80
CA VAL A 68 -1.18 -6.39 7.87
C VAL A 68 0.12 -7.15 7.56
N ALA A 69 0.02 -8.41 7.16
CA ALA A 69 1.20 -9.20 6.78
C ALA A 69 1.93 -8.57 5.59
N GLY A 70 1.20 -8.03 4.62
CA GLY A 70 1.78 -7.33 3.48
C GLY A 70 2.50 -6.04 3.87
N ALA A 71 1.87 -5.20 4.69
CA ALA A 71 2.45 -3.93 5.15
C ALA A 71 3.71 -4.16 6.00
N VAL A 72 3.64 -5.04 6.99
CA VAL A 72 4.78 -5.38 7.84
C VAL A 72 5.87 -6.09 7.05
N GLY A 73 5.49 -7.00 6.17
CA GLY A 73 6.42 -7.72 5.29
C GLY A 73 7.20 -6.79 4.37
N TRP A 74 6.55 -5.74 3.85
CA TRP A 74 7.22 -4.73 3.04
C TRP A 74 8.29 -3.97 3.84
N GLU A 75 7.99 -3.53 5.04
CA GLU A 75 8.96 -2.89 5.92
C GLU A 75 10.15 -3.81 6.23
N PHE A 76 9.88 -5.08 6.46
CA PHE A 76 10.92 -6.09 6.67
C PHE A 76 11.80 -6.27 5.43
N PHE A 77 11.18 -6.30 4.25
CA PHE A 77 11.90 -6.39 2.98
C PHE A 77 12.81 -5.18 2.75
N GLU A 78 12.34 -3.97 3.01
CA GLU A 78 13.15 -2.76 2.91
C GLU A 78 14.34 -2.79 3.87
N LEU A 79 14.14 -3.31 5.08
CA LEU A 79 15.22 -3.50 6.05
C LEU A 79 16.29 -4.48 5.53
N LEU A 80 15.87 -5.58 4.90
CA LEU A 80 16.79 -6.60 4.37
C LEU A 80 17.61 -6.11 3.18
N ILE A 81 17.05 -5.26 2.31
CA ILE A 81 17.77 -4.72 1.15
C ILE A 81 18.54 -3.44 1.44
N ASN A 82 18.60 -3.01 2.70
CA ASN A 82 19.32 -1.81 3.15
C ASN A 82 18.94 -0.55 2.36
N VAL A 83 17.64 -0.33 2.17
CA VAL A 83 17.17 0.95 1.61
C VAL A 83 17.60 2.08 2.52
N GLU A 84 18.14 3.15 1.93
CA GLU A 84 18.48 4.35 2.70
C GLU A 84 17.24 4.88 3.42
N ARG A 85 17.39 5.08 4.72
CA ARG A 85 16.30 5.51 5.60
C ARG A 85 16.62 6.86 6.19
N GLU A 86 15.59 7.58 6.59
CA GLU A 86 15.74 8.78 7.40
C GLU A 86 16.49 8.46 8.69
N LYS A 87 17.13 9.50 9.27
CA LYS A 87 17.92 9.38 10.52
C LYS A 87 17.12 8.81 11.69
N ASN A 88 15.80 9.04 11.72
CA ASN A 88 14.89 8.49 12.72
C ASN A 88 14.10 7.32 12.14
N PHE A 89 14.67 6.12 12.21
CA PHE A 89 14.05 4.89 11.76
C PHE A 89 12.65 4.65 12.34
N LEU A 90 12.47 4.91 13.64
CA LEU A 90 11.21 4.66 14.31
C LEU A 90 10.10 5.60 13.80
N PHE A 91 10.42 6.87 13.61
CA PHE A 91 9.48 7.85 13.06
C PHE A 91 9.12 7.52 11.62
N ASP A 92 10.11 7.24 10.78
CA ASP A 92 9.92 6.91 9.36
C ASP A 92 9.04 5.67 9.18
N THR A 93 9.40 4.56 9.84
CA THR A 93 8.62 3.31 9.78
C THR A 93 7.20 3.50 10.32
N SER A 94 7.03 4.26 11.40
CA SER A 94 5.70 4.54 11.96
C SER A 94 4.85 5.35 10.99
N LEU A 95 5.41 6.34 10.33
CA LEU A 95 4.70 7.15 9.32
C LEU A 95 4.33 6.31 8.10
N ASP A 96 5.23 5.45 7.62
CA ASP A 96 4.99 4.55 6.51
C ASP A 96 3.83 3.59 6.81
N LEU A 97 3.85 2.97 7.97
CA LEU A 97 2.76 2.09 8.41
C LEU A 97 1.44 2.85 8.58
N LEU A 98 1.47 4.08 9.08
CA LEU A 98 0.28 4.92 9.17
C LEU A 98 -0.31 5.21 7.79
N MET A 99 0.52 5.52 6.81
CA MET A 99 0.07 5.78 5.44
C MET A 99 -0.49 4.52 4.78
N ASP A 100 0.14 3.37 4.99
CA ASP A 100 -0.39 2.08 4.56
C ASP A 100 -1.79 1.84 5.13
N VAL A 101 -1.96 2.05 6.44
CA VAL A 101 -3.26 1.89 7.13
C VAL A 101 -4.31 2.82 6.56
N LEU A 102 -3.99 4.08 6.29
CA LEU A 102 -4.94 5.04 5.73
C LEU A 102 -5.41 4.59 4.33
N GLY A 103 -4.51 4.11 3.48
CA GLY A 103 -4.86 3.55 2.18
C GLY A 103 -5.74 2.30 2.30
N ILE A 104 -5.41 1.40 3.23
CA ILE A 104 -6.18 0.19 3.53
C ILE A 104 -7.59 0.53 4.01
N VAL A 105 -7.71 1.47 4.94
CA VAL A 105 -9.02 1.89 5.49
C VAL A 105 -9.89 2.50 4.41
N LEU A 106 -9.34 3.33 3.54
CA LEU A 106 -10.09 3.90 2.43
C LEU A 106 -10.67 2.81 1.51
N ALA A 107 -9.85 1.85 1.11
CA ALA A 107 -10.30 0.74 0.27
C ALA A 107 -11.32 -0.16 1.01
N TYR A 108 -11.11 -0.41 2.30
CA TYR A 108 -12.04 -1.20 3.12
C TYR A 108 -13.41 -0.52 3.21
N VAL A 109 -13.46 0.78 3.49
CA VAL A 109 -14.72 1.53 3.56
C VAL A 109 -15.44 1.49 2.21
N ALA A 110 -14.71 1.73 1.12
CA ALA A 110 -15.29 1.63 -0.22
C ALA A 110 -15.85 0.21 -0.50
N ALA A 111 -15.16 -0.84 -0.08
CA ALA A 111 -15.64 -2.20 -0.21
C ALA A 111 -16.91 -2.47 0.60
N ARG A 112 -16.99 -1.95 1.83
CA ARG A 112 -18.18 -2.05 2.68
C ARG A 112 -19.38 -1.30 2.11
N LEU A 113 -19.16 -0.27 1.33
CA LEU A 113 -20.23 0.50 0.67
C LEU A 113 -20.63 -0.11 -0.68
N THR A 114 -19.87 -1.03 -1.22
CA THR A 114 -20.09 -1.60 -2.56
C THR A 114 -20.23 -3.11 -2.55
N ILE A 115 -19.13 -3.83 -2.69
CA ILE A 115 -19.11 -5.28 -2.93
C ILE A 115 -19.39 -6.12 -1.66
N TRP A 116 -19.08 -5.56 -0.49
CA TRP A 116 -19.24 -6.24 0.82
C TRP A 116 -20.36 -5.62 1.67
N ARG A 117 -21.37 -5.15 1.05
CA ARG A 117 -22.56 -4.61 1.73
C ARG A 117 -23.20 -5.61 2.69
#